data_7d4255d537424fedf44c12895275fc96
#
_entry.id   7d4255d537424fedf44c12895275fc96
#
_cell.length_a   1.000
_cell.length_b   1.000
_cell.length_c   1.000
_cell.angle_alpha   90.00
_cell.angle_beta   90.00
_cell.angle_gamma   90.00
#
_symmetry.space_group_name_H-M   'P 1'
#
loop_
_entity.id
_entity.type
_entity.pdbx_description
1 polymer ?
#
loop_
_entity_poly.entity_id
_entity_poly.type
_entity_poly.pdbx_seq_one_letter_code
_entity_poly.pdbx_strand_id
1 'polypeptide(L)'
;MSRTPGKNNIEAEFVQIDSIRAWTQLYQRIRDESLNNDYTLIEAKKAENKNLNRYRDVSPYDHSRVVLTKGSCNYINANLITMERAHRRYILTQGPLPHTTGHFWLMIWEQKCKAVLMLNRIIEKNQVKCHQYWPSGTKPGVDERLELKDVGLVVEFVSETEASYYTTRVLRLIDEVTGESRQILQFHYTTWPDFGVPESPTAFLNFLTVVRQSGALDQNVGPPVVHCSAGIGRSGTFCLVDSCLVLIEENGLDSVNVVDVLLEMRKFRMGLIQTPDQLRFSYLAIIEGAKKLINNNPLHDYNNVEDTSLNHHDGSTEETSADEDDTDEPPPLPPPRGDSLTRSKFATNNHGMNGGFEANKPLPVEPEVSPEQESVERLLDSALQDKEASDDTPQLRHRRHERQERLLRLTGRIREIKRKQEAAERSEQLWRPSKKRRKSNTEEAVSSCDSGSSKQQ
;
A
#
# COMPACT_ATOMS: atom_id res chain seq x y z
N MET A 1 -32.75 -26.21 9.00
CA MET A 1 -32.03 -26.91 10.08
C MET A 1 -31.32 -25.86 10.92
N SER A 2 -31.82 -25.56 12.10
CA SER A 2 -31.20 -24.62 13.03
C SER A 2 -29.89 -25.23 13.54
N ARG A 3 -28.75 -24.62 13.17
CA ARG A 3 -27.46 -24.95 13.77
C ARG A 3 -27.49 -24.48 15.22
N THR A 4 -27.37 -25.41 16.16
CA THR A 4 -26.95 -25.12 17.53
C THR A 4 -25.67 -24.31 17.48
N PRO A 5 -25.49 -23.22 18.27
CA PRO A 5 -24.23 -22.50 18.33
C PRO A 5 -23.18 -23.40 19.00
N GLY A 6 -22.46 -24.17 18.21
CA GLY A 6 -21.24 -24.84 18.63
C GLY A 6 -20.19 -23.75 18.81
N LYS A 7 -19.42 -23.81 19.89
CA LYS A 7 -18.28 -22.90 20.16
C LYS A 7 -17.43 -22.77 18.89
N ASN A 8 -17.48 -21.60 18.26
CA ASN A 8 -16.63 -21.30 17.10
C ASN A 8 -15.21 -21.04 17.60
N ASN A 9 -14.37 -22.06 17.57
CA ASN A 9 -12.96 -21.87 17.87
C ASN A 9 -12.24 -21.52 16.56
N ILE A 10 -11.99 -20.22 16.34
CA ILE A 10 -11.31 -19.71 15.14
C ILE A 10 -9.93 -20.36 14.96
N GLU A 11 -9.21 -20.65 16.03
CA GLU A 11 -7.90 -21.32 15.97
C GLU A 11 -8.03 -22.76 15.46
N ALA A 12 -9.01 -23.51 15.98
CA ALA A 12 -9.25 -24.87 15.52
C ALA A 12 -9.72 -24.90 14.05
N GLU A 13 -10.56 -23.95 13.64
CA GLU A 13 -10.97 -23.77 12.24
C GLU A 13 -9.76 -23.46 11.36
N PHE A 14 -8.90 -22.53 11.78
CA PHE A 14 -7.67 -22.18 11.05
C PHE A 14 -6.78 -23.41 10.88
N VAL A 15 -6.47 -24.14 11.96
CA VAL A 15 -5.62 -25.33 11.93
C VAL A 15 -6.21 -26.39 11.01
N GLN A 16 -7.52 -26.62 11.06
CA GLN A 16 -8.20 -27.57 10.19
C GLN A 16 -8.05 -27.20 8.71
N ILE A 17 -8.30 -25.93 8.35
CA ILE A 17 -8.22 -25.48 6.95
C ILE A 17 -6.77 -25.50 6.46
N ASP A 18 -5.82 -25.08 7.30
CA ASP A 18 -4.40 -25.00 6.96
C ASP A 18 -3.79 -26.39 6.76
N SER A 19 -4.10 -27.36 7.65
CA SER A 19 -3.59 -28.73 7.58
C SER A 19 -3.96 -29.47 6.29
N ILE A 20 -5.15 -29.19 5.75
CA ILE A 20 -5.63 -29.78 4.48
C ILE A 20 -5.45 -28.83 3.29
N ARG A 21 -4.72 -27.71 3.45
CA ARG A 21 -4.48 -26.69 2.43
C ARG A 21 -5.75 -26.19 1.72
N ALA A 22 -6.87 -26.06 2.42
CA ALA A 22 -8.20 -25.80 1.84
C ALA A 22 -8.55 -24.31 1.69
N TRP A 23 -7.59 -23.39 1.80
CA TRP A 23 -7.84 -21.94 1.70
C TRP A 23 -8.45 -21.54 0.36
N THR A 24 -7.98 -22.11 -0.75
CA THR A 24 -8.53 -21.85 -2.09
C THR A 24 -9.99 -22.31 -2.20
N GLN A 25 -10.31 -23.46 -1.63
CA GLN A 25 -11.67 -24.02 -1.64
C GLN A 25 -12.62 -23.17 -0.79
N LEU A 26 -12.18 -22.78 0.42
CA LEU A 26 -12.95 -21.88 1.28
C LEU A 26 -13.20 -20.54 0.61
N TYR A 27 -12.15 -19.92 0.02
CA TYR A 27 -12.26 -18.68 -0.71
C TYR A 27 -13.24 -18.76 -1.88
N GLN A 28 -13.19 -19.86 -2.65
CA GLN A 28 -14.10 -20.07 -3.77
C GLN A 28 -15.55 -20.20 -3.29
N ARG A 29 -15.80 -20.97 -2.22
CA ARG A 29 -17.13 -21.07 -1.60
C ARG A 29 -17.70 -19.72 -1.19
N ILE A 30 -16.89 -18.89 -0.50
CA ILE A 30 -17.29 -17.53 -0.11
C ILE A 30 -17.58 -16.65 -1.33
N ARG A 31 -16.80 -16.81 -2.40
CA ARG A 31 -17.01 -16.10 -3.66
C ARG A 31 -18.34 -16.49 -4.29
N ASP A 32 -18.60 -17.78 -4.41
CA ASP A 32 -19.82 -18.30 -5.05
C ASP A 32 -21.06 -17.93 -4.23
N GLU A 33 -20.99 -17.98 -2.90
CA GLU A 33 -22.06 -17.55 -2.03
C GLU A 33 -22.36 -16.05 -2.17
N SER A 34 -21.33 -15.24 -2.32
CA SER A 34 -21.48 -13.78 -2.54
C SER A 34 -22.13 -13.43 -3.88
N LEU A 35 -22.02 -14.29 -4.91
CA LEU A 35 -22.64 -14.08 -6.21
C LEU A 35 -24.17 -14.26 -6.20
N ASN A 36 -24.72 -14.89 -5.17
CA ASN A 36 -26.18 -15.03 -5.01
C ASN A 36 -26.87 -13.71 -4.63
N ASN A 37 -26.12 -12.65 -4.32
CA ASN A 37 -26.64 -11.33 -4.07
C ASN A 37 -26.98 -10.63 -5.40
N ASP A 38 -28.25 -10.36 -5.64
CA ASP A 38 -28.74 -9.68 -6.85
C ASP A 38 -28.69 -8.14 -6.67
N TYR A 39 -27.48 -7.60 -6.50
CA TYR A 39 -27.28 -6.17 -6.35
C TYR A 39 -26.96 -5.50 -7.68
N THR A 40 -27.57 -4.34 -7.91
CA THR A 40 -27.41 -3.59 -9.16
C THR A 40 -26.15 -2.74 -9.19
N LEU A 41 -25.67 -2.48 -10.43
CA LEU A 41 -24.47 -1.69 -10.73
C LEU A 41 -24.80 -0.65 -11.83
N ILE A 42 -26.02 -0.12 -11.82
CA ILE A 42 -26.56 0.72 -12.90
C ILE A 42 -25.73 2.00 -13.00
N GLU A 43 -25.51 2.68 -11.89
CA GLU A 43 -24.77 3.94 -11.87
C GLU A 43 -23.33 3.78 -12.38
N ALA A 44 -22.63 2.73 -11.93
CA ALA A 44 -21.25 2.48 -12.35
C ALA A 44 -21.11 2.19 -13.86
N LYS A 45 -22.15 1.65 -14.48
CA LYS A 45 -22.18 1.26 -15.91
C LYS A 45 -22.59 2.39 -16.85
N LYS A 46 -23.08 3.52 -16.33
CA LYS A 46 -23.40 4.70 -17.15
C LYS A 46 -22.18 5.18 -17.92
N ALA A 47 -22.38 5.67 -19.14
CA ALA A 47 -21.32 6.09 -20.04
C ALA A 47 -20.43 7.17 -19.40
N GLU A 48 -21.03 8.14 -18.74
CA GLU A 48 -20.39 9.24 -18.04
C GLU A 48 -19.53 8.78 -16.86
N ASN A 49 -19.87 7.65 -16.22
CA ASN A 49 -19.18 7.15 -15.01
C ASN A 49 -18.08 6.14 -15.31
N LYS A 50 -18.03 5.58 -16.54
CA LYS A 50 -17.04 4.52 -16.88
C LYS A 50 -15.61 4.95 -16.65
N ASN A 51 -15.25 6.17 -17.00
CA ASN A 51 -13.89 6.69 -16.85
C ASN A 51 -13.55 7.07 -15.39
N LEU A 52 -14.55 7.14 -14.51
CA LEU A 52 -14.36 7.41 -13.09
C LEU A 52 -13.97 6.15 -12.31
N ASN A 53 -13.97 4.97 -12.96
CA ASN A 53 -13.59 3.70 -12.37
C ASN A 53 -12.16 3.31 -12.77
N ARG A 54 -11.31 3.02 -11.79
CA ARG A 54 -9.92 2.55 -12.02
C ARG A 54 -9.90 1.16 -12.66
N TYR A 55 -10.83 0.30 -12.28
CA TYR A 55 -10.97 -1.06 -12.76
C TYR A 55 -12.38 -1.30 -13.27
N ARG A 56 -12.50 -1.90 -14.46
CA ARG A 56 -13.80 -2.17 -15.10
C ARG A 56 -14.63 -3.24 -14.38
N ASP A 57 -13.94 -4.13 -13.68
CA ASP A 57 -14.52 -5.28 -12.96
C ASP A 57 -14.76 -5.00 -11.47
N VAL A 58 -14.46 -3.78 -10.98
CA VAL A 58 -14.71 -3.37 -9.59
C VAL A 58 -15.61 -2.13 -9.60
N SER A 59 -16.87 -2.33 -9.27
CA SER A 59 -17.91 -1.29 -9.27
C SER A 59 -18.61 -1.23 -7.92
N PRO A 60 -19.06 -0.05 -7.48
CA PRO A 60 -19.88 0.06 -6.28
C PRO A 60 -21.30 -0.45 -6.56
N TYR A 61 -21.90 -1.16 -5.60
CA TYR A 61 -23.33 -1.47 -5.62
C TYR A 61 -24.17 -0.22 -5.48
N ASP A 62 -25.27 -0.13 -6.21
CA ASP A 62 -26.11 1.07 -6.23
C ASP A 62 -26.74 1.37 -4.87
N HIS A 63 -27.15 0.34 -4.10
CA HIS A 63 -27.81 0.50 -2.80
C HIS A 63 -26.91 1.03 -1.68
N SER A 64 -25.59 0.83 -1.78
CA SER A 64 -24.62 1.18 -0.74
C SER A 64 -23.57 2.19 -1.22
N ARG A 65 -23.65 2.63 -2.49
CA ARG A 65 -22.69 3.62 -2.99
C ARG A 65 -22.77 4.94 -2.26
N VAL A 66 -21.67 5.62 -2.13
CA VAL A 66 -21.66 7.02 -1.70
C VAL A 66 -22.14 7.89 -2.85
N VAL A 67 -23.09 8.76 -2.56
CA VAL A 67 -23.67 9.73 -3.51
C VAL A 67 -23.11 11.11 -3.16
N LEU A 68 -22.44 11.76 -4.10
CA LEU A 68 -21.98 13.13 -3.94
C LEU A 68 -23.15 14.09 -4.17
N THR A 69 -23.25 15.12 -3.34
CA THR A 69 -24.39 16.07 -3.36
C THR A 69 -24.02 17.43 -3.94
N LYS A 70 -22.74 17.84 -3.83
CA LYS A 70 -22.23 19.07 -4.43
C LYS A 70 -21.59 18.78 -5.79
N GLY A 71 -21.65 19.77 -6.70
CA GLY A 71 -21.04 19.69 -8.02
C GLY A 71 -21.92 19.06 -9.10
N SER A 72 -21.35 18.85 -10.29
CA SER A 72 -22.04 18.34 -11.47
C SER A 72 -22.11 16.82 -11.55
N CYS A 73 -21.30 16.10 -10.75
CA CYS A 73 -21.21 14.66 -10.75
C CYS A 73 -21.55 14.10 -9.36
N ASN A 74 -22.52 13.19 -9.31
CA ASN A 74 -22.93 12.52 -8.07
C ASN A 74 -22.23 11.17 -7.84
N TYR A 75 -21.30 10.80 -8.71
CA TYR A 75 -20.70 9.47 -8.73
C TYR A 75 -19.26 9.46 -8.22
N ILE A 76 -19.00 8.48 -7.38
CA ILE A 76 -17.65 8.05 -6.98
C ILE A 76 -17.66 6.53 -6.80
N ASN A 77 -16.56 5.84 -7.15
CA ASN A 77 -16.42 4.41 -6.86
C ASN A 77 -16.10 4.18 -5.38
N ALA A 78 -17.13 4.26 -4.56
CA ALA A 78 -17.07 4.11 -3.11
C ALA A 78 -18.39 3.53 -2.57
N ASN A 79 -18.28 2.67 -1.54
CA ASN A 79 -19.43 2.14 -0.79
C ASN A 79 -19.30 2.43 0.70
N LEU A 80 -20.41 2.77 1.33
CA LEU A 80 -20.54 2.79 2.78
C LEU A 80 -20.84 1.36 3.26
N ILE A 81 -19.98 0.85 4.12
CA ILE A 81 -20.16 -0.45 4.78
C ILE A 81 -20.53 -0.21 6.22
N THR A 82 -21.66 -0.76 6.65
CA THR A 82 -22.14 -0.66 8.02
C THR A 82 -22.14 -2.06 8.66
N MET A 83 -21.30 -2.23 9.67
CA MET A 83 -21.20 -3.44 10.48
C MET A 83 -21.84 -3.17 11.83
N GLU A 84 -23.17 -3.30 11.89
CA GLU A 84 -23.95 -2.91 13.07
C GLU A 84 -23.52 -3.65 14.33
N ARG A 85 -23.30 -4.97 14.21
CA ARG A 85 -22.88 -5.83 15.33
C ARG A 85 -21.51 -5.45 15.91
N ALA A 86 -20.62 -4.92 15.06
CA ALA A 86 -19.27 -4.47 15.45
C ALA A 86 -19.24 -2.96 15.72
N HIS A 87 -20.36 -2.27 15.68
CA HIS A 87 -20.42 -0.82 15.84
C HIS A 87 -19.43 -0.07 14.95
N ARG A 88 -19.23 -0.54 13.69
CA ARG A 88 -18.29 0.01 12.73
C ARG A 88 -18.96 0.47 11.45
N ARG A 89 -18.47 1.59 10.94
CA ARG A 89 -18.81 2.09 9.60
C ARG A 89 -17.53 2.45 8.87
N TYR A 90 -17.42 2.07 7.60
CA TYR A 90 -16.27 2.39 6.75
C TYR A 90 -16.75 2.84 5.38
N ILE A 91 -16.03 3.74 4.73
CA ILE A 91 -16.17 3.99 3.30
C ILE A 91 -15.02 3.30 2.59
N LEU A 92 -15.31 2.24 1.83
CA LEU A 92 -14.31 1.58 1.01
C LEU A 92 -14.36 2.11 -0.42
N THR A 93 -13.22 2.56 -0.92
CA THR A 93 -13.09 3.19 -2.23
C THR A 93 -11.82 2.76 -2.95
N GLN A 94 -11.80 2.94 -4.26
CA GLN A 94 -10.57 2.78 -5.06
C GLN A 94 -9.54 3.87 -4.74
N GLY A 95 -8.26 3.63 -5.03
CA GLY A 95 -7.25 4.68 -5.07
C GLY A 95 -7.64 5.75 -6.11
N PRO A 96 -7.70 7.05 -5.75
CA PRO A 96 -8.11 8.11 -6.66
C PRO A 96 -7.35 8.11 -7.98
N LEU A 97 -8.05 8.47 -9.06
CA LEU A 97 -7.48 8.82 -10.36
C LEU A 97 -7.17 10.33 -10.39
N PRO A 98 -6.33 10.83 -11.31
CA PRO A 98 -6.05 12.26 -11.40
C PRO A 98 -7.30 13.12 -11.43
N HIS A 99 -8.29 12.73 -12.24
CA HIS A 99 -9.54 13.45 -12.45
C HIS A 99 -10.66 13.09 -11.46
N THR A 100 -10.44 12.22 -10.48
CA THR A 100 -11.39 11.91 -9.41
C THR A 100 -10.91 12.37 -8.04
N THR A 101 -9.79 13.10 -7.98
CA THR A 101 -9.23 13.64 -6.74
C THR A 101 -10.20 14.62 -6.07
N GLY A 102 -10.84 15.51 -6.84
CA GLY A 102 -11.88 16.40 -6.33
C GLY A 102 -13.06 15.64 -5.74
N HIS A 103 -13.59 14.62 -6.47
CA HIS A 103 -14.67 13.77 -5.97
C HIS A 103 -14.30 13.04 -4.66
N PHE A 104 -13.05 12.59 -4.54
CA PHE A 104 -12.55 11.92 -3.34
C PHE A 104 -12.56 12.83 -2.11
N TRP A 105 -12.08 14.06 -2.25
CA TRP A 105 -12.08 15.03 -1.16
C TRP A 105 -13.48 15.58 -0.86
N LEU A 106 -14.33 15.72 -1.88
CA LEU A 106 -15.74 16.08 -1.70
C LEU A 106 -16.48 15.01 -0.89
N MET A 107 -16.25 13.72 -1.18
CA MET A 107 -16.77 12.62 -0.37
C MET A 107 -16.34 12.73 1.09
N ILE A 108 -15.06 12.98 1.35
CA ILE A 108 -14.52 13.14 2.72
C ILE A 108 -15.20 14.30 3.43
N TRP A 109 -15.41 15.41 2.72
CA TRP A 109 -16.09 16.58 3.26
C TRP A 109 -17.55 16.30 3.61
N GLU A 110 -18.33 15.79 2.65
CA GLU A 110 -19.77 15.52 2.81
C GLU A 110 -20.05 14.44 3.86
N GLN A 111 -19.23 13.38 3.90
CA GLN A 111 -19.39 12.29 4.88
C GLN A 111 -18.75 12.60 6.24
N LYS A 112 -18.22 13.81 6.45
CA LYS A 112 -17.58 14.27 7.69
C LYS A 112 -16.49 13.31 8.19
N CYS A 113 -15.74 12.72 7.26
CA CYS A 113 -14.68 11.78 7.60
C CYS A 113 -13.58 12.47 8.40
N LYS A 114 -13.04 11.79 9.39
CA LYS A 114 -11.90 12.25 10.21
C LYS A 114 -10.57 11.70 9.69
N ALA A 115 -10.61 10.57 9.00
CA ALA A 115 -9.39 9.90 8.55
C ALA A 115 -9.53 9.22 7.19
N VAL A 116 -8.36 9.07 6.55
CA VAL A 116 -8.13 8.27 5.35
C VAL A 116 -7.05 7.22 5.64
N LEU A 117 -7.35 5.96 5.37
CA LEU A 117 -6.44 4.84 5.50
C LEU A 117 -6.02 4.39 4.10
N MET A 118 -4.77 4.61 3.75
CA MET A 118 -4.15 4.21 2.49
C MET A 118 -3.30 2.97 2.70
N LEU A 119 -3.67 1.84 2.07
CA LEU A 119 -3.05 0.53 2.28
C LEU A 119 -2.17 0.06 1.11
N ASN A 120 -1.75 0.98 0.27
CA ASN A 120 -0.89 0.71 -0.87
C ASN A 120 0.09 1.86 -1.10
N ARG A 121 1.18 1.60 -1.82
CA ARG A 121 2.06 2.66 -2.32
C ARG A 121 1.48 3.27 -3.60
N ILE A 122 1.89 4.50 -3.94
CA ILE A 122 1.50 5.17 -5.17
C ILE A 122 1.86 4.31 -6.38
N ILE A 123 3.09 3.75 -6.37
CA ILE A 123 3.62 2.88 -7.42
C ILE A 123 3.97 1.53 -6.80
N GLU A 124 3.44 0.45 -7.37
CA GLU A 124 3.76 -0.94 -7.05
C GLU A 124 3.95 -1.72 -8.34
N LYS A 125 4.96 -2.59 -8.42
CA LYS A 125 5.28 -3.37 -9.64
C LYS A 125 5.42 -2.50 -10.90
N ASN A 126 6.00 -1.31 -10.76
CA ASN A 126 6.14 -0.31 -11.82
C ASN A 126 4.79 0.17 -12.42
N GLN A 127 3.70 0.02 -11.70
CA GLN A 127 2.36 0.49 -12.10
C GLN A 127 1.82 1.50 -11.09
N VAL A 128 1.23 2.57 -11.59
CA VAL A 128 0.53 3.55 -10.75
C VAL A 128 -0.73 2.90 -10.18
N LYS A 129 -0.77 2.71 -8.86
CA LYS A 129 -1.87 2.09 -8.10
C LYS A 129 -2.81 3.13 -7.48
N CYS A 130 -2.33 4.35 -7.30
CA CYS A 130 -3.10 5.48 -6.78
C CYS A 130 -2.50 6.77 -7.31
N HIS A 131 -3.32 7.77 -7.62
CA HIS A 131 -2.83 9.14 -7.83
C HIS A 131 -2.53 9.76 -6.46
N GLN A 132 -1.45 10.55 -6.35
CA GLN A 132 -1.20 11.31 -5.14
C GLN A 132 -2.27 12.41 -5.01
N TYR A 133 -3.10 12.29 -4.00
CA TYR A 133 -4.26 13.16 -3.77
C TYR A 133 -4.05 14.15 -2.61
N TRP A 134 -2.86 14.26 -2.08
CA TRP A 134 -2.47 15.17 -1.00
C TRP A 134 -1.27 16.00 -1.42
N PRO A 135 -1.11 17.23 -0.87
CA PRO A 135 0.09 18.04 -1.11
C PRO A 135 1.29 17.39 -0.44
N SER A 136 2.46 17.41 -1.11
CA SER A 136 3.64 16.68 -0.65
C SER A 136 4.34 17.31 0.56
N GLY A 137 4.17 18.62 0.76
CA GLY A 137 4.83 19.35 1.84
C GLY A 137 6.36 19.41 1.75
N THR A 138 6.92 19.00 0.60
CA THR A 138 8.39 18.87 0.44
C THR A 138 9.09 20.21 0.27
N LYS A 139 8.36 21.21 -0.24
CA LYS A 139 8.90 22.57 -0.48
C LYS A 139 8.00 23.59 0.21
N PRO A 140 8.45 24.23 1.31
CA PRO A 140 7.69 25.25 2.00
C PRO A 140 7.14 26.32 1.06
N GLY A 141 5.83 26.58 1.17
CA GLY A 141 5.14 27.59 0.37
C GLY A 141 4.85 27.23 -1.09
N VAL A 142 5.28 26.04 -1.58
CA VAL A 142 5.06 25.61 -2.97
C VAL A 142 4.17 24.38 -3.04
N ASP A 143 4.52 23.32 -2.29
CA ASP A 143 3.86 22.00 -2.38
C ASP A 143 2.94 21.71 -1.17
N GLU A 144 2.57 22.76 -0.43
CA GLU A 144 1.79 22.63 0.81
C GLU A 144 0.28 22.72 0.58
N ARG A 145 -0.14 23.11 -0.64
CA ARG A 145 -1.55 23.39 -0.96
C ARG A 145 -1.96 22.69 -2.26
N LEU A 146 -3.10 22.02 -2.22
CA LEU A 146 -3.76 21.38 -3.36
C LEU A 146 -5.15 22.01 -3.54
N GLU A 147 -5.33 22.79 -4.61
CA GLU A 147 -6.61 23.39 -4.96
C GLU A 147 -7.45 22.44 -5.81
N LEU A 148 -8.69 22.24 -5.41
CA LEU A 148 -9.68 21.39 -6.06
C LEU A 148 -10.83 22.26 -6.56
N LYS A 149 -10.55 23.04 -7.61
CA LYS A 149 -11.46 24.08 -8.15
C LYS A 149 -12.80 23.53 -8.64
N ASP A 150 -12.81 22.28 -9.10
CA ASP A 150 -13.99 21.57 -9.55
C ASP A 150 -15.04 21.35 -8.46
N VAL A 151 -14.62 21.31 -7.21
CA VAL A 151 -15.48 21.08 -6.05
C VAL A 151 -15.41 22.19 -4.99
N GLY A 152 -14.59 23.22 -5.20
CA GLY A 152 -14.44 24.36 -4.29
C GLY A 152 -13.81 23.99 -2.95
N LEU A 153 -12.88 23.05 -2.95
CA LEU A 153 -12.17 22.59 -1.77
C LEU A 153 -10.66 22.81 -1.92
N VAL A 154 -9.99 22.97 -0.78
CA VAL A 154 -8.53 23.04 -0.70
C VAL A 154 -8.04 22.06 0.35
N VAL A 155 -6.93 21.40 0.05
CA VAL A 155 -6.21 20.54 0.99
C VAL A 155 -4.87 21.16 1.28
N GLU A 156 -4.56 21.37 2.55
CA GLU A 156 -3.27 21.90 2.98
C GLU A 156 -2.52 20.85 3.79
N PHE A 157 -1.21 20.77 3.58
CA PHE A 157 -0.30 19.98 4.39
C PHE A 157 -0.04 20.68 5.71
N VAL A 158 -0.15 19.95 6.82
CA VAL A 158 0.14 20.48 8.17
C VAL A 158 1.40 19.84 8.74
N SER A 159 1.44 18.52 8.75
CA SER A 159 2.59 17.78 9.29
C SER A 159 2.60 16.34 8.80
N GLU A 160 3.78 15.72 8.90
CA GLU A 160 4.00 14.31 8.61
C GLU A 160 4.85 13.69 9.71
N THR A 161 4.52 12.47 10.10
CA THR A 161 5.32 11.65 11.02
C THR A 161 5.53 10.29 10.38
N GLU A 162 6.79 9.91 10.20
CA GLU A 162 7.20 8.63 9.66
C GLU A 162 7.43 7.63 10.81
N ALA A 163 6.87 6.42 10.66
CA ALA A 163 7.14 5.27 11.50
C ALA A 163 7.66 4.10 10.64
N SER A 164 8.14 3.02 11.24
CA SER A 164 8.76 1.91 10.53
C SER A 164 7.87 1.24 9.47
N TYR A 165 6.54 1.25 9.65
CA TYR A 165 5.59 0.53 8.80
C TYR A 165 4.58 1.43 8.10
N TYR A 166 4.46 2.66 8.52
CA TYR A 166 3.45 3.60 8.03
C TYR A 166 3.90 5.05 8.22
N THR A 167 3.25 5.94 7.49
CA THR A 167 3.39 7.39 7.65
C THR A 167 2.03 7.97 8.06
N THR A 168 2.00 8.86 9.03
CA THR A 168 0.80 9.62 9.39
C THR A 168 0.95 11.06 8.93
N ARG A 169 -0.04 11.55 8.17
CA ARG A 169 -0.11 12.95 7.74
C ARG A 169 -1.30 13.62 8.37
N VAL A 170 -1.07 14.84 8.83
CA VAL A 170 -2.12 15.76 9.24
C VAL A 170 -2.36 16.71 8.08
N LEU A 171 -3.58 16.71 7.56
CA LEU A 171 -4.02 17.55 6.44
C LEU A 171 -5.15 18.44 6.93
N ARG A 172 -5.25 19.66 6.38
CA ARG A 172 -6.37 20.56 6.62
C ARG A 172 -7.22 20.64 5.34
N LEU A 173 -8.48 20.24 5.42
CA LEU A 173 -9.44 20.33 4.34
C LEU A 173 -10.33 21.57 4.55
N ILE A 174 -10.41 22.43 3.57
CA ILE A 174 -11.05 23.74 3.62
C ILE A 174 -12.11 23.83 2.52
N ASP A 175 -13.32 24.26 2.87
CA ASP A 175 -14.36 24.66 1.90
C ASP A 175 -14.13 26.17 1.60
N GLU A 176 -13.75 26.49 0.36
CA GLU A 176 -13.44 27.87 -0.04
C GLU A 176 -14.65 28.80 -0.04
N VAL A 177 -15.86 28.24 -0.14
CA VAL A 177 -17.09 29.03 -0.17
C VAL A 177 -17.49 29.45 1.24
N THR A 178 -17.42 28.54 2.21
CA THR A 178 -17.84 28.79 3.57
C THR A 178 -16.72 29.27 4.49
N GLY A 179 -15.46 29.01 4.11
CA GLY A 179 -14.28 29.21 4.96
C GLY A 179 -14.16 28.19 6.08
N GLU A 180 -15.07 27.20 6.17
CA GLU A 180 -14.97 26.12 7.15
C GLU A 180 -13.75 25.24 6.88
N SER A 181 -13.10 24.77 7.93
CA SER A 181 -11.98 23.83 7.78
C SER A 181 -12.07 22.68 8.76
N ARG A 182 -11.50 21.52 8.36
CA ARG A 182 -11.42 20.31 9.19
C ARG A 182 -10.07 19.68 9.08
N GLN A 183 -9.57 19.15 10.17
CA GLN A 183 -8.36 18.34 10.19
C GLN A 183 -8.70 16.91 9.76
N ILE A 184 -7.91 16.37 8.84
CA ILE A 184 -8.03 15.00 8.33
C ILE A 184 -6.70 14.28 8.58
N LEU A 185 -6.78 13.12 9.22
CA LEU A 185 -5.62 12.25 9.42
C LEU A 185 -5.49 11.28 8.26
N GLN A 186 -4.33 11.23 7.62
CA GLN A 186 -4.02 10.19 6.64
C GLN A 186 -3.05 9.18 7.27
N PHE A 187 -3.49 7.94 7.39
CA PHE A 187 -2.66 6.81 7.80
C PHE A 187 -2.25 6.03 6.55
N HIS A 188 -0.98 6.09 6.18
CA HIS A 188 -0.46 5.47 4.98
C HIS A 188 0.41 4.27 5.33
N TYR A 189 -0.11 3.05 5.20
CA TYR A 189 0.63 1.80 5.39
C TYR A 189 1.52 1.53 4.19
N THR A 190 2.85 1.57 4.38
CA THR A 190 3.84 1.59 3.29
C THR A 190 4.54 0.26 3.05
N THR A 191 4.45 -0.69 3.98
CA THR A 191 5.23 -1.94 3.97
C THR A 191 4.46 -3.17 3.51
N TRP A 192 3.24 -3.03 2.97
CA TRP A 192 2.57 -4.17 2.34
C TRP A 192 3.39 -4.63 1.13
N PRO A 193 3.76 -5.93 1.05
CA PRO A 193 4.61 -6.43 -0.03
C PRO A 193 3.92 -6.30 -1.39
N ASP A 194 4.72 -6.16 -2.47
CA ASP A 194 4.20 -6.06 -3.84
C ASP A 194 3.49 -7.35 -4.29
N PHE A 195 3.87 -8.47 -3.72
CA PHE A 195 3.29 -9.78 -3.95
C PHE A 195 2.80 -10.39 -2.64
N GLY A 196 1.65 -11.08 -2.70
CA GLY A 196 1.11 -11.81 -1.55
C GLY A 196 0.64 -10.91 -0.40
N VAL A 197 0.93 -11.35 0.80
CA VAL A 197 0.58 -10.74 2.08
C VAL A 197 1.81 -10.65 2.97
N PRO A 198 1.80 -9.83 4.03
CA PRO A 198 2.89 -9.83 5.02
C PRO A 198 3.06 -11.23 5.66
N GLU A 199 4.29 -11.62 5.96
CA GLU A 199 4.59 -12.90 6.62
C GLU A 199 4.01 -12.95 8.04
N SER A 200 4.08 -11.83 8.77
CA SER A 200 3.54 -11.69 10.12
C SER A 200 2.47 -10.59 10.16
N PRO A 201 1.37 -10.77 10.90
CA PRO A 201 0.36 -9.74 11.09
C PRO A 201 0.78 -8.64 12.07
N THR A 202 1.93 -8.73 12.75
CA THR A 202 2.34 -7.83 13.83
C THR A 202 2.35 -6.35 13.39
N ALA A 203 3.03 -6.01 12.28
CA ALA A 203 3.07 -4.64 11.76
C ALA A 203 1.67 -4.12 11.37
N PHE A 204 0.85 -4.99 10.79
CA PHE A 204 -0.52 -4.67 10.43
C PHE A 204 -1.39 -4.43 11.68
N LEU A 205 -1.27 -5.24 12.72
CA LEU A 205 -1.99 -5.06 13.99
C LEU A 205 -1.54 -3.79 14.71
N ASN A 206 -0.25 -3.47 14.70
CA ASN A 206 0.25 -2.21 15.25
C ASN A 206 -0.35 -1.01 14.51
N PHE A 207 -0.40 -1.06 13.19
CA PHE A 207 -1.07 -0.04 12.38
C PHE A 207 -2.55 0.10 12.75
N LEU A 208 -3.29 -1.01 12.86
CA LEU A 208 -4.69 -1.00 13.27
C LEU A 208 -4.86 -0.36 14.66
N THR A 209 -3.95 -0.65 15.60
CA THR A 209 -3.96 -0.07 16.93
C THR A 209 -3.83 1.44 16.89
N VAL A 210 -2.87 1.97 16.13
CA VAL A 210 -2.68 3.42 15.99
C VAL A 210 -3.92 4.10 15.41
N VAL A 211 -4.56 3.47 14.41
CA VAL A 211 -5.81 3.97 13.82
C VAL A 211 -6.94 3.97 14.87
N ARG A 212 -7.10 2.92 15.67
CA ARG A 212 -8.09 2.86 16.74
C ARG A 212 -7.85 3.94 17.79
N GLN A 213 -6.62 4.11 18.25
CA GLN A 213 -6.24 5.11 19.27
C GLN A 213 -6.46 6.56 18.82
N SER A 214 -6.44 6.84 17.52
CA SER A 214 -6.73 8.17 16.99
C SER A 214 -8.20 8.59 17.13
N GLY A 215 -9.09 7.66 17.51
CA GLY A 215 -10.54 7.87 17.54
C GLY A 215 -11.17 8.00 16.15
N ALA A 216 -10.46 7.60 15.09
CA ALA A 216 -10.98 7.68 13.71
C ALA A 216 -12.03 6.62 13.40
N LEU A 217 -12.10 5.55 14.21
CA LEU A 217 -13.06 4.45 14.09
C LEU A 217 -14.25 4.57 15.04
N ASP A 218 -14.36 5.65 15.79
CA ASP A 218 -15.42 5.84 16.78
C ASP A 218 -16.78 6.08 16.10
N GLN A 219 -17.86 5.67 16.75
CA GLN A 219 -19.23 5.79 16.22
C GLN A 219 -19.70 7.23 16.03
N ASN A 220 -19.21 8.15 16.86
CA ASN A 220 -19.62 9.56 16.89
C ASN A 220 -18.91 10.43 15.86
N VAL A 221 -17.99 9.86 15.05
CA VAL A 221 -17.32 10.56 13.95
C VAL A 221 -17.79 10.01 12.59
N GLY A 222 -17.55 10.78 11.52
CA GLY A 222 -17.82 10.29 10.16
C GLY A 222 -16.98 9.05 9.84
N PRO A 223 -17.49 8.13 8.99
CA PRO A 223 -16.80 6.89 8.68
C PRO A 223 -15.41 7.15 8.07
N PRO A 224 -14.35 6.44 8.49
CA PRO A 224 -13.05 6.56 7.86
C PRO A 224 -13.11 6.05 6.41
N VAL A 225 -12.35 6.72 5.55
CA VAL A 225 -12.14 6.24 4.17
C VAL A 225 -11.01 5.23 4.16
N VAL A 226 -11.28 4.01 3.67
CA VAL A 226 -10.28 2.93 3.56
C VAL A 226 -10.08 2.60 2.09
N HIS A 227 -8.86 2.78 1.59
CA HIS A 227 -8.55 2.45 0.21
C HIS A 227 -7.22 1.71 0.05
N CYS A 228 -7.15 0.97 -1.03
CA CYS A 228 -5.92 0.48 -1.63
C CYS A 228 -5.97 0.83 -3.13
N SER A 229 -5.57 -0.04 -4.05
CA SER A 229 -5.72 0.27 -5.47
C SER A 229 -7.17 0.12 -5.95
N ALA A 230 -7.80 -1.05 -5.72
CA ALA A 230 -9.19 -1.32 -6.09
C ALA A 230 -10.19 -1.06 -4.93
N GLY A 231 -9.69 -0.95 -3.70
CA GLY A 231 -10.52 -0.78 -2.51
C GLY A 231 -11.32 -2.02 -2.13
N ILE A 232 -10.79 -3.23 -2.38
CA ILE A 232 -11.46 -4.49 -2.05
C ILE A 232 -10.56 -5.54 -1.40
N GLY A 233 -9.25 -5.63 -1.76
CA GLY A 233 -8.34 -6.62 -1.19
C GLY A 233 -7.84 -6.21 0.19
N ARG A 234 -6.75 -5.43 0.26
CA ARG A 234 -6.15 -4.92 1.51
C ARG A 234 -7.15 -4.13 2.35
N SER A 235 -8.02 -3.36 1.70
CA SER A 235 -9.12 -2.63 2.36
C SER A 235 -10.11 -3.59 3.01
N GLY A 236 -10.49 -4.67 2.33
CA GLY A 236 -11.33 -5.73 2.90
C GLY A 236 -10.65 -6.43 4.07
N THR A 237 -9.35 -6.72 3.98
CA THR A 237 -8.55 -7.31 5.07
C THR A 237 -8.60 -6.41 6.32
N PHE A 238 -8.35 -5.11 6.16
CA PHE A 238 -8.37 -4.19 7.29
C PHE A 238 -9.73 -4.17 8.00
N CYS A 239 -10.81 -3.97 7.25
CA CYS A 239 -12.14 -3.87 7.84
C CYS A 239 -12.63 -5.20 8.44
N LEU A 240 -12.30 -6.33 7.82
CA LEU A 240 -12.64 -7.65 8.34
C LEU A 240 -11.94 -7.92 9.68
N VAL A 241 -10.63 -7.68 9.74
CA VAL A 241 -9.86 -7.88 10.99
C VAL A 241 -10.33 -6.95 12.09
N ASP A 242 -10.52 -5.65 11.80
CA ASP A 242 -11.02 -4.70 12.80
C ASP A 242 -12.40 -5.08 13.32
N SER A 243 -13.35 -5.41 12.45
CA SER A 243 -14.72 -5.80 12.85
C SER A 243 -14.73 -7.09 13.68
N CYS A 244 -13.95 -8.10 13.28
CA CYS A 244 -13.85 -9.34 14.06
C CYS A 244 -13.23 -9.12 15.44
N LEU A 245 -12.18 -8.29 15.53
CA LEU A 245 -11.55 -7.99 16.83
C LEU A 245 -12.48 -7.21 17.77
N VAL A 246 -13.32 -6.29 17.26
CA VAL A 246 -14.35 -5.64 18.08
C VAL A 246 -15.35 -6.64 18.61
N LEU A 247 -15.85 -7.54 17.75
CA LEU A 247 -16.80 -8.57 18.16
C LEU A 247 -16.21 -9.50 19.23
N ILE A 248 -14.92 -9.84 19.11
CA ILE A 248 -14.21 -10.67 20.10
C ILE A 248 -14.03 -9.91 21.42
N GLU A 249 -13.68 -8.63 21.34
CA GLU A 249 -13.51 -7.76 22.52
C GLU A 249 -14.79 -7.62 23.32
N GLU A 250 -15.94 -7.49 22.64
CA GLU A 250 -17.24 -7.30 23.28
C GLU A 250 -17.89 -8.64 23.74
N ASN A 251 -17.73 -9.71 22.97
CA ASN A 251 -18.53 -10.93 23.13
C ASN A 251 -17.71 -12.22 23.29
N GLY A 252 -16.37 -12.08 23.32
CA GLY A 252 -15.44 -13.22 23.43
C GLY A 252 -15.16 -13.93 22.11
N LEU A 253 -14.13 -14.79 22.11
CA LEU A 253 -13.58 -15.45 20.94
C LEU A 253 -14.61 -16.34 20.21
N ASP A 254 -15.49 -17.01 20.96
CA ASP A 254 -16.49 -17.93 20.42
C ASP A 254 -17.65 -17.22 19.70
N SER A 255 -17.73 -15.89 19.74
CA SER A 255 -18.82 -15.10 19.14
C SER A 255 -18.67 -14.84 17.64
N VAL A 256 -17.47 -15.07 17.10
CA VAL A 256 -17.12 -14.66 15.73
C VAL A 256 -17.02 -15.84 14.78
N ASN A 257 -17.74 -15.76 13.67
CA ASN A 257 -17.51 -16.54 12.47
C ASN A 257 -16.95 -15.60 11.38
N VAL A 258 -15.69 -15.79 11.02
CA VAL A 258 -14.98 -14.90 10.08
C VAL A 258 -15.64 -14.91 8.70
N VAL A 259 -16.14 -16.07 8.25
CA VAL A 259 -16.84 -16.21 6.96
C VAL A 259 -18.14 -15.40 6.96
N ASP A 260 -18.94 -15.50 8.02
CA ASP A 260 -20.21 -14.77 8.13
C ASP A 260 -19.98 -13.26 8.14
N VAL A 261 -18.97 -12.77 8.88
CA VAL A 261 -18.59 -11.35 8.90
C VAL A 261 -18.17 -10.89 7.51
N LEU A 262 -17.36 -11.68 6.80
CA LEU A 262 -16.94 -11.34 5.43
C LEU A 262 -18.12 -11.33 4.45
N LEU A 263 -19.01 -12.28 4.54
CA LEU A 263 -20.23 -12.34 3.71
C LEU A 263 -21.15 -11.16 3.99
N GLU A 264 -21.29 -10.74 5.25
CA GLU A 264 -22.03 -9.53 5.64
C GLU A 264 -21.41 -8.28 5.00
N MET A 265 -20.08 -8.10 5.08
CA MET A 265 -19.38 -6.99 4.43
C MET A 265 -19.55 -7.00 2.91
N ARG A 266 -19.55 -8.18 2.28
CA ARG A 266 -19.72 -8.33 0.83
C ARG A 266 -21.12 -7.96 0.33
N LYS A 267 -22.10 -7.83 1.22
CA LYS A 267 -23.40 -7.24 0.87
C LYS A 267 -23.30 -5.76 0.49
N PHE A 268 -22.31 -5.06 1.02
CA PHE A 268 -22.13 -3.62 0.77
C PHE A 268 -21.15 -3.32 -0.36
N ARG A 269 -20.07 -4.10 -0.50
CA ARG A 269 -19.10 -3.91 -1.58
C ARG A 269 -18.61 -5.26 -2.10
N MET A 270 -18.57 -5.37 -3.44
CA MET A 270 -18.19 -6.61 -4.11
C MET A 270 -16.72 -7.00 -3.82
N GLY A 271 -16.47 -8.31 -3.80
CA GLY A 271 -15.14 -8.89 -3.91
C GLY A 271 -14.17 -8.53 -2.78
N LEU A 272 -14.68 -8.15 -1.60
CA LEU A 272 -13.83 -7.91 -0.43
C LEU A 272 -13.04 -9.17 -0.09
N ILE A 273 -11.73 -9.01 0.15
CA ILE A 273 -10.72 -10.08 0.14
C ILE A 273 -10.56 -10.66 -1.27
N GLN A 274 -9.42 -10.41 -1.92
CA GLN A 274 -9.21 -10.74 -3.33
C GLN A 274 -8.51 -12.08 -3.57
N THR A 275 -7.84 -12.63 -2.57
CA THR A 275 -7.05 -13.86 -2.72
C THR A 275 -7.21 -14.79 -1.52
N PRO A 276 -7.01 -16.11 -1.70
CA PRO A 276 -6.94 -17.07 -0.59
C PRO A 276 -5.91 -16.67 0.47
N ASP A 277 -4.75 -16.12 0.05
CA ASP A 277 -3.70 -15.68 0.97
C ASP A 277 -4.16 -14.52 1.85
N GLN A 278 -4.92 -13.56 1.30
CA GLN A 278 -5.50 -12.48 2.08
C GLN A 278 -6.54 -13.00 3.09
N LEU A 279 -7.31 -14.02 2.72
CA LEU A 279 -8.23 -14.67 3.64
C LEU A 279 -7.48 -15.37 4.78
N ARG A 280 -6.46 -16.18 4.46
CA ARG A 280 -5.59 -16.83 5.45
C ARG A 280 -4.92 -15.81 6.38
N PHE A 281 -4.37 -14.75 5.81
CA PHE A 281 -3.76 -13.66 6.58
C PHE A 281 -4.76 -12.98 7.52
N SER A 282 -6.01 -12.77 7.08
CA SER A 282 -7.06 -12.20 7.92
C SER A 282 -7.33 -13.06 9.16
N TYR A 283 -7.41 -14.40 9.00
CA TYR A 283 -7.54 -15.32 10.12
C TYR A 283 -6.36 -15.24 11.08
N LEU A 284 -5.12 -15.26 10.57
CA LEU A 284 -3.92 -15.09 11.39
C LEU A 284 -3.94 -13.78 12.18
N ALA A 285 -4.29 -12.68 11.53
CA ALA A 285 -4.36 -11.37 12.18
C ALA A 285 -5.45 -11.31 13.26
N ILE A 286 -6.60 -11.92 13.02
CA ILE A 286 -7.68 -12.00 14.02
C ILE A 286 -7.24 -12.85 15.22
N ILE A 287 -6.64 -14.03 14.99
CA ILE A 287 -6.16 -14.92 16.07
C ILE A 287 -5.10 -14.23 16.92
N GLU A 288 -4.09 -13.61 16.28
CA GLU A 288 -3.01 -12.94 16.99
C GLU A 288 -3.50 -11.69 17.72
N GLY A 289 -4.38 -10.90 17.09
CA GLY A 289 -5.01 -9.76 17.71
C GLY A 289 -5.87 -10.14 18.92
N ALA A 290 -6.66 -11.22 18.81
CA ALA A 290 -7.46 -11.74 19.92
C ALA A 290 -6.61 -12.20 21.09
N LYS A 291 -5.47 -12.88 20.86
CA LYS A 291 -4.53 -13.27 21.93
C LYS A 291 -4.01 -12.05 22.69
N LYS A 292 -3.70 -10.96 21.98
CA LYS A 292 -3.27 -9.71 22.60
C LYS A 292 -4.37 -9.07 23.46
N LEU A 293 -5.63 -9.10 23.02
CA LEU A 293 -6.78 -8.60 23.78
C LEU A 293 -7.04 -9.42 25.04
N ILE A 294 -7.02 -10.76 24.95
CA ILE A 294 -7.31 -11.67 26.06
C ILE A 294 -6.22 -11.62 27.14
N ASN A 295 -4.95 -11.50 26.74
CA ASN A 295 -3.82 -11.48 27.68
C ASN A 295 -3.66 -10.15 28.42
N ASN A 296 -4.62 -9.21 28.32
CA ASN A 296 -4.57 -7.87 28.91
C ASN A 296 -3.24 -7.15 28.63
N ASN A 297 -2.51 -7.54 27.59
CA ASN A 297 -1.43 -6.75 27.08
C ASN A 297 -2.07 -5.62 26.26
N PRO A 298 -2.11 -4.38 26.77
CA PRO A 298 -2.57 -3.28 25.94
C PRO A 298 -1.70 -3.31 24.70
N LEU A 299 -2.32 -3.20 23.52
CA LEU A 299 -1.64 -3.04 22.24
C LEU A 299 -0.69 -1.81 22.24
N HIS A 300 -0.31 -1.32 23.41
CA HIS A 300 0.35 -0.05 23.68
C HIS A 300 1.89 -0.11 23.67
N ASP A 301 2.54 -1.30 23.74
CA ASP A 301 3.97 -1.35 24.11
C ASP A 301 4.96 -1.61 22.97
N TYR A 302 4.59 -1.38 21.68
CA TYR A 302 5.49 -1.71 20.58
C TYR A 302 6.18 -0.52 19.88
N ASN A 303 6.22 0.65 20.51
CA ASN A 303 7.04 1.74 20.00
C ASN A 303 8.52 1.66 20.42
N ASN A 304 8.91 0.66 21.25
CA ASN A 304 10.27 0.44 21.70
C ASN A 304 10.69 -1.02 21.51
N VAL A 305 10.75 -1.52 20.27
CA VAL A 305 11.63 -2.63 19.97
C VAL A 305 12.83 -2.03 19.27
N GLU A 306 13.78 -1.58 20.07
CA GLU A 306 15.17 -1.46 19.66
C GLU A 306 15.63 -2.80 19.13
N ASP A 307 16.26 -2.73 18.00
CA ASP A 307 16.96 -3.77 17.27
C ASP A 307 18.06 -4.39 18.17
N THR A 308 17.68 -5.36 19.01
CA THR A 308 18.65 -6.16 19.78
C THR A 308 18.45 -7.63 19.51
N SER A 309 19.00 -8.08 18.37
CA SER A 309 19.40 -9.48 18.25
C SER A 309 20.51 -9.67 17.22
N LEU A 310 21.69 -9.30 17.64
CA LEU A 310 22.93 -9.92 17.19
C LEU A 310 23.73 -10.22 18.44
N ASN A 311 23.62 -11.45 18.93
CA ASN A 311 24.76 -12.10 19.57
C ASN A 311 24.61 -13.62 19.50
N HIS A 312 25.63 -14.18 18.90
CA HIS A 312 26.04 -15.58 18.86
C HIS A 312 25.95 -16.28 20.21
N HIS A 313 25.55 -17.55 20.21
CA HIS A 313 26.40 -18.55 20.86
C HIS A 313 26.30 -19.90 20.14
N ASP A 314 27.44 -20.42 19.92
CA ASP A 314 28.04 -21.65 19.42
C ASP A 314 27.63 -22.87 20.26
N GLY A 315 27.50 -24.04 19.64
CA GLY A 315 27.43 -25.28 20.42
C GLY A 315 26.85 -26.49 19.65
N SER A 316 27.63 -27.01 18.72
CA SER A 316 27.97 -28.44 18.41
C SER A 316 26.92 -29.56 18.46
N THR A 317 26.93 -30.35 17.34
CA THR A 317 26.77 -31.80 17.12
C THR A 317 25.34 -32.36 17.15
N GLU A 318 24.86 -33.17 16.21
CA GLU A 318 25.36 -34.33 15.49
C GLU A 318 24.52 -34.64 14.25
N GLU A 319 25.13 -35.29 13.29
CA GLU A 319 24.58 -35.77 12.01
C GLU A 319 23.54 -36.86 12.16
N THR A 320 22.49 -36.87 11.33
CA THR A 320 22.04 -38.10 10.64
C THR A 320 21.34 -37.75 9.33
N SER A 321 21.84 -38.39 8.29
CA SER A 321 21.38 -38.41 6.91
C SER A 321 20.04 -39.10 6.73
N ALA A 322 19.19 -38.54 5.87
CA ALA A 322 18.32 -39.33 4.98
C ALA A 322 17.87 -38.46 3.81
N ASP A 323 18.24 -38.90 2.62
CA ASP A 323 17.77 -38.42 1.32
C ASP A 323 16.27 -38.66 1.18
N GLU A 324 15.53 -37.63 0.71
CA GLU A 324 14.33 -37.83 -0.11
C GLU A 324 14.15 -36.64 -1.05
N ASP A 325 14.18 -36.98 -2.32
CA ASP A 325 13.94 -36.23 -3.55
C ASP A 325 12.47 -35.76 -3.57
N ASP A 326 12.23 -34.44 -3.57
CA ASP A 326 10.88 -33.91 -3.83
C ASP A 326 10.94 -32.69 -4.75
N THR A 327 10.61 -32.95 -6.03
CA THR A 327 10.48 -31.98 -7.09
C THR A 327 9.21 -31.16 -6.88
N ASP A 328 9.30 -30.00 -6.23
CA ASP A 328 8.24 -29.03 -6.15
C ASP A 328 8.19 -28.10 -7.38
N GLU A 329 7.34 -28.45 -8.33
CA GLU A 329 6.90 -27.53 -9.37
C GLU A 329 5.98 -26.47 -8.77
N PRO A 330 6.26 -25.15 -8.98
CA PRO A 330 5.37 -24.11 -8.49
C PRO A 330 4.02 -24.11 -9.23
N PRO A 331 2.89 -23.85 -8.55
CA PRO A 331 1.57 -23.87 -9.16
C PRO A 331 1.45 -22.86 -10.30
N PRO A 332 0.65 -23.16 -11.35
CA PRO A 332 0.51 -22.31 -12.52
C PRO A 332 -0.07 -20.93 -12.16
N LEU A 333 0.56 -19.90 -12.71
CA LEU A 333 0.12 -18.51 -12.60
C LEU A 333 -1.30 -18.35 -13.18
N PRO A 334 -2.17 -17.53 -12.56
CA PRO A 334 -3.48 -17.23 -13.12
C PRO A 334 -3.31 -16.54 -14.49
N PRO A 335 -4.24 -16.77 -15.43
CA PRO A 335 -4.14 -16.26 -16.80
C PRO A 335 -3.98 -14.75 -16.83
N PRO A 336 -3.16 -14.21 -17.75
CA PRO A 336 -2.97 -12.76 -17.86
C PRO A 336 -4.29 -12.09 -18.23
N ARG A 337 -4.68 -11.06 -17.47
CA ARG A 337 -5.81 -10.20 -17.81
C ARG A 337 -5.52 -9.53 -19.15
N GLY A 338 -6.36 -9.80 -20.14
CA GLY A 338 -6.20 -9.30 -21.49
C GLY A 338 -6.11 -7.77 -21.54
N ASP A 339 -5.01 -7.29 -22.11
CA ASP A 339 -4.81 -5.89 -22.47
C ASP A 339 -5.67 -5.56 -23.68
N SER A 340 -6.77 -4.84 -23.45
CA SER A 340 -7.55 -4.23 -24.53
C SER A 340 -6.88 -2.90 -24.92
N LEU A 341 -5.91 -2.96 -25.81
CA LEU A 341 -5.33 -1.80 -26.47
C LEU A 341 -6.29 -1.26 -27.52
N THR A 342 -6.96 -0.18 -27.22
CA THR A 342 -7.58 0.67 -28.26
C THR A 342 -6.48 1.48 -28.93
N ARG A 343 -6.18 1.07 -30.15
CA ARG A 343 -5.29 1.74 -31.08
C ARG A 343 -5.97 3.00 -31.62
N SER A 344 -5.53 4.15 -31.17
CA SER A 344 -5.87 5.44 -31.79
C SER A 344 -4.92 5.65 -32.97
N LYS A 345 -5.47 5.67 -34.19
CA LYS A 345 -4.79 6.10 -35.41
C LYS A 345 -4.76 7.62 -35.43
N PHE A 346 -3.58 8.21 -35.43
CA PHE A 346 -3.36 9.55 -36.00
C PHE A 346 -2.25 9.52 -37.03
N ALA A 347 -2.57 10.18 -38.12
CA ALA A 347 -1.85 10.21 -39.38
C ALA A 347 -0.51 10.96 -39.28
N THR A 348 0.43 10.45 -40.04
CA THR A 348 1.69 11.05 -40.42
C THR A 348 1.51 12.32 -41.23
N ASN A 349 2.33 13.34 -40.96
CA ASN A 349 2.81 14.23 -41.99
C ASN A 349 4.30 14.54 -41.78
N ASN A 350 5.04 14.20 -42.82
CA ASN A 350 6.45 14.51 -43.09
C ASN A 350 6.67 16.00 -43.26
N HIS A 351 7.78 16.55 -42.77
CA HIS A 351 8.66 17.39 -43.55
C HIS A 351 10.04 17.49 -42.89
N GLY A 352 11.07 17.26 -43.70
CA GLY A 352 12.46 17.22 -43.30
C GLY A 352 13.11 18.64 -43.30
N MET A 353 14.31 18.68 -42.78
CA MET A 353 15.52 19.25 -43.40
C MET A 353 16.67 19.35 -42.39
N ASN A 354 17.75 18.71 -42.76
CA ASN A 354 19.18 19.06 -42.77
C ASN A 354 19.74 20.10 -41.81
N GLY A 355 20.90 19.78 -41.27
CA GLY A 355 21.92 20.75 -40.87
C GLY A 355 22.94 20.13 -39.89
N GLY A 356 24.12 19.81 -40.41
CA GLY A 356 25.25 19.19 -39.76
C GLY A 356 26.15 20.15 -38.96
N PHE A 357 27.25 19.56 -38.54
CA PHE A 357 28.58 20.01 -38.12
C PHE A 357 29.01 19.67 -36.69
N GLU A 358 29.94 18.71 -36.70
CA GLU A 358 31.22 18.60 -36.01
C GLU A 358 31.45 19.30 -34.66
N ALA A 359 31.97 18.54 -33.68
CA ALA A 359 33.33 18.71 -33.21
C ALA A 359 33.70 17.74 -32.08
N ASN A 360 34.86 17.17 -32.22
CA ASN A 360 35.63 16.31 -31.33
C ASN A 360 35.72 16.82 -29.88
N LYS A 361 35.50 15.95 -28.90
CA LYS A 361 36.12 16.00 -27.56
C LYS A 361 36.44 14.60 -27.05
N PRO A 362 37.55 14.44 -26.32
CA PRO A 362 38.07 13.13 -25.94
C PRO A 362 37.24 12.45 -24.87
N LEU A 363 37.19 11.10 -24.95
CA LEU A 363 36.53 10.19 -24.03
C LEU A 363 37.14 10.27 -22.63
N PRO A 364 36.33 10.29 -21.55
CA PRO A 364 36.82 10.12 -20.20
C PRO A 364 37.10 8.63 -19.91
N VAL A 365 38.16 8.38 -19.17
CA VAL A 365 38.64 7.09 -18.65
C VAL A 365 37.54 6.46 -17.78
N GLU A 366 37.23 5.17 -18.00
CA GLU A 366 36.27 4.40 -17.19
C GLU A 366 36.75 4.25 -15.76
N PRO A 367 35.87 4.38 -14.73
CA PRO A 367 36.22 4.10 -13.35
C PRO A 367 36.21 2.58 -13.09
N GLU A 368 37.18 2.09 -12.31
CA GLU A 368 37.31 0.70 -11.88
C GLU A 368 36.04 0.19 -11.15
N VAL A 369 35.62 -1.01 -11.54
CA VAL A 369 34.41 -1.68 -11.04
C VAL A 369 34.70 -2.39 -9.71
N SER A 370 33.82 -2.27 -8.72
CA SER A 370 33.97 -2.90 -7.41
C SER A 370 33.78 -4.44 -7.46
N PRO A 371 34.40 -5.24 -6.57
CA PRO A 371 34.35 -6.71 -6.58
C PRO A 371 32.96 -7.34 -6.52
N GLU A 372 31.96 -6.64 -5.95
CA GLU A 372 30.55 -7.10 -5.91
C GLU A 372 29.84 -6.93 -7.25
N GLN A 373 30.27 -6.00 -8.08
CA GLN A 373 29.73 -5.77 -9.42
C GLN A 373 30.16 -6.84 -10.42
N GLU A 374 31.39 -7.33 -10.29
CA GLU A 374 31.92 -8.44 -11.10
C GLU A 374 31.18 -9.76 -10.83
N SER A 375 30.71 -10.00 -9.60
CA SER A 375 29.99 -11.24 -9.27
C SER A 375 28.59 -11.32 -9.90
N VAL A 376 27.88 -10.20 -10.00
CA VAL A 376 26.54 -10.15 -10.62
C VAL A 376 26.62 -10.24 -12.14
N GLU A 377 27.63 -9.62 -12.76
CA GLU A 377 27.84 -9.75 -14.21
C GLU A 377 28.28 -11.15 -14.62
N ARG A 378 29.12 -11.82 -13.84
CA ARG A 378 29.51 -13.24 -14.07
C ARG A 378 28.31 -14.19 -13.93
N LEU A 379 27.41 -13.96 -12.97
CA LEU A 379 26.19 -14.76 -12.83
C LEU A 379 25.21 -14.55 -14.00
N LEU A 380 25.13 -13.32 -14.53
CA LEU A 380 24.32 -13.00 -15.70
C LEU A 380 24.91 -13.60 -16.99
N ASP A 381 26.22 -13.55 -17.16
CA ASP A 381 26.91 -14.15 -18.32
C ASP A 381 26.87 -15.70 -18.30
N SER A 382 26.93 -16.31 -17.10
CA SER A 382 26.77 -17.76 -16.96
C SER A 382 25.37 -18.24 -17.30
N ALA A 383 24.34 -17.44 -16.98
CA ALA A 383 22.93 -17.72 -17.31
C ALA A 383 22.61 -17.56 -18.82
N LEU A 384 23.50 -16.88 -19.58
CA LEU A 384 23.37 -16.70 -21.03
C LEU A 384 24.11 -17.79 -21.84
N GLN A 385 24.97 -18.62 -21.17
CA GLN A 385 25.81 -19.65 -21.82
C GLN A 385 25.26 -21.07 -21.71
N ASP A 386 23.96 -21.28 -21.48
CA ASP A 386 23.36 -22.63 -21.52
C ASP A 386 23.54 -23.26 -22.89
N LYS A 387 24.37 -24.31 -22.94
CA LYS A 387 24.78 -25.05 -24.12
C LYS A 387 23.60 -25.72 -24.81
N GLU A 388 23.60 -25.67 -26.12
CA GLU A 388 22.69 -26.33 -27.04
C GLU A 388 22.54 -27.83 -26.75
N ALA A 389 21.35 -28.25 -26.36
CA ALA A 389 20.93 -29.65 -26.41
C ALA A 389 20.33 -29.95 -27.79
N SER A 390 20.78 -31.03 -28.42
CA SER A 390 20.62 -31.36 -29.83
C SER A 390 19.23 -31.90 -30.23
N ASP A 391 18.18 -31.69 -29.46
CA ASP A 391 16.85 -32.30 -29.76
C ASP A 391 15.68 -31.33 -29.51
N ASP A 392 15.78 -30.09 -30.03
CA ASP A 392 14.77 -29.08 -29.85
C ASP A 392 13.80 -28.93 -31.03
N THR A 393 12.51 -29.04 -30.76
CA THR A 393 11.45 -28.69 -31.71
C THR A 393 11.48 -27.19 -32.05
N PRO A 394 11.04 -26.76 -33.26
CA PRO A 394 11.02 -25.35 -33.65
C PRO A 394 10.29 -24.42 -32.70
N GLN A 395 9.30 -24.95 -31.99
CA GLN A 395 8.52 -24.19 -30.97
C GLN A 395 9.30 -23.94 -29.67
N LEU A 396 10.16 -24.89 -29.29
CA LEU A 396 11.05 -24.74 -28.13
C LEU A 396 12.16 -23.72 -28.39
N ARG A 397 12.71 -23.71 -29.61
CA ARG A 397 13.70 -22.70 -30.04
C ARG A 397 13.11 -21.31 -30.05
N HIS A 398 11.88 -21.14 -30.51
CA HIS A 398 11.19 -19.86 -30.51
C HIS A 398 10.95 -19.34 -29.09
N ARG A 399 10.50 -20.19 -28.17
CA ARG A 399 10.29 -19.82 -26.74
C ARG A 399 11.60 -19.47 -26.03
N ARG A 400 12.72 -20.16 -26.34
CA ARG A 400 14.05 -19.82 -25.80
C ARG A 400 14.52 -18.46 -26.31
N HIS A 401 14.36 -18.20 -27.60
CA HIS A 401 14.71 -16.92 -28.21
C HIS A 401 13.89 -15.76 -27.58
N GLU A 402 12.59 -15.91 -27.43
CA GLU A 402 11.75 -14.92 -26.77
C GLU A 402 12.17 -14.69 -25.30
N ARG A 403 12.51 -15.76 -24.57
CA ARG A 403 13.00 -15.68 -23.20
C ARG A 403 14.34 -14.94 -23.13
N GLN A 404 15.25 -15.20 -24.05
CA GLN A 404 16.55 -14.54 -24.15
C GLN A 404 16.41 -13.06 -24.50
N GLU A 405 15.55 -12.68 -25.43
CA GLU A 405 15.23 -11.29 -25.75
C GLU A 405 14.62 -10.55 -24.55
N ARG A 406 13.75 -11.23 -23.82
CA ARG A 406 13.12 -10.65 -22.61
C ARG A 406 14.15 -10.38 -21.50
N LEU A 407 15.11 -11.30 -21.32
CA LEU A 407 16.22 -11.14 -20.38
C LEU A 407 17.14 -9.98 -20.80
N LEU A 408 17.49 -9.86 -22.06
CA LEU A 408 18.30 -8.76 -22.59
C LEU A 408 17.62 -7.39 -22.40
N ARG A 409 16.31 -7.30 -22.63
CA ARG A 409 15.52 -6.07 -22.38
C ARG A 409 15.47 -5.71 -20.90
N LEU A 410 15.34 -6.70 -20.00
CA LEU A 410 15.36 -6.49 -18.55
C LEU A 410 16.73 -6.01 -18.08
N THR A 411 17.79 -6.63 -18.54
CA THR A 411 19.18 -6.24 -18.21
C THR A 411 19.49 -4.82 -18.68
N GLY A 412 19.05 -4.45 -19.88
CA GLY A 412 19.19 -3.09 -20.40
C GLY A 412 18.48 -2.05 -19.52
N ARG A 413 17.26 -2.35 -19.04
CA ARG A 413 16.51 -1.47 -18.12
C ARG A 413 17.17 -1.33 -16.75
N ILE A 414 17.72 -2.41 -16.21
CA ILE A 414 18.43 -2.40 -14.92
C ILE A 414 19.68 -1.50 -15.03
N ARG A 415 20.46 -1.64 -16.09
CA ARG A 415 21.64 -0.78 -16.36
C ARG A 415 21.26 0.70 -16.48
N GLU A 416 20.14 0.99 -17.14
CA GLU A 416 19.66 2.38 -17.28
C GLU A 416 19.20 2.98 -15.94
N ILE A 417 18.51 2.22 -15.10
CA ILE A 417 18.08 2.63 -13.76
C ILE A 417 19.31 2.92 -12.88
N LYS A 418 20.30 2.00 -12.90
CA LYS A 418 21.54 2.15 -12.13
C LYS A 418 22.33 3.39 -12.54
N ARG A 419 22.44 3.66 -13.85
CA ARG A 419 23.08 4.87 -14.36
C ARG A 419 22.36 6.15 -13.93
N LYS A 420 21.02 6.15 -13.85
CA LYS A 420 20.22 7.29 -13.36
C LYS A 420 20.40 7.48 -11.86
N GLN A 421 20.49 6.42 -11.07
CA GLN A 421 20.79 6.50 -9.63
C GLN A 421 22.18 7.06 -9.37
N GLU A 422 23.21 6.58 -10.04
CA GLU A 422 24.57 7.08 -9.93
C GLU A 422 24.73 8.55 -10.38
N ALA A 423 23.95 8.98 -11.36
CA ALA A 423 23.89 10.37 -11.78
C ALA A 423 23.21 11.27 -10.73
N ALA A 424 22.18 10.79 -10.06
CA ALA A 424 21.50 11.48 -8.98
C ALA A 424 22.41 11.62 -7.75
N GLU A 425 23.11 10.55 -7.35
CA GLU A 425 24.07 10.55 -6.23
C GLU A 425 25.25 11.50 -6.48
N ARG A 426 25.79 11.56 -7.71
CA ARG A 426 26.83 12.54 -8.07
C ARG A 426 26.30 13.97 -8.00
N SER A 427 25.06 14.21 -8.37
CA SER A 427 24.39 15.50 -8.26
C SER A 427 24.25 15.95 -6.80
N GLU A 428 23.89 15.03 -5.89
CA GLU A 428 23.79 15.30 -4.46
C GLU A 428 25.15 15.55 -3.80
N GLN A 429 26.21 14.85 -4.21
CA GLN A 429 27.57 15.09 -3.69
C GLN A 429 28.13 16.46 -4.08
N LEU A 430 27.76 16.98 -5.24
CA LEU A 430 28.14 18.34 -5.69
C LEU A 430 27.43 19.46 -4.92
N TRP A 431 26.31 19.14 -4.24
CA TRP A 431 25.48 20.12 -3.51
C TRP A 431 25.70 20.13 -1.99
N ARG A 432 26.62 19.34 -1.43
CA ARG A 432 26.95 19.42 0.01
C ARG A 432 27.77 20.66 0.31
N PRO A 433 27.26 21.63 1.11
CA PRO A 433 28.05 22.77 1.53
C PRO A 433 29.15 22.30 2.48
N SER A 434 30.41 22.66 2.18
CA SER A 434 31.58 22.39 3.01
C SER A 434 31.40 23.00 4.40
N LYS A 435 31.23 22.19 5.42
CA LYS A 435 31.26 22.61 6.82
C LYS A 435 32.68 23.09 7.17
N LYS A 436 32.91 24.39 7.13
CA LYS A 436 34.10 25.06 7.71
C LYS A 436 34.09 24.79 9.23
N ARG A 437 35.08 24.02 9.71
CA ARG A 437 35.42 23.86 11.12
C ARG A 437 35.76 25.23 11.70
N ARG A 438 34.92 25.77 12.60
CA ARG A 438 35.33 26.84 13.52
C ARG A 438 36.08 26.17 14.66
N LYS A 439 37.38 26.42 14.75
CA LYS A 439 38.20 26.16 15.94
C LYS A 439 37.79 27.16 17.03
N SER A 440 37.48 26.67 18.21
CA SER A 440 37.35 27.39 19.45
C SER A 440 38.76 27.76 19.93
N ASN A 441 39.03 29.07 20.07
CA ASN A 441 40.09 29.53 20.98
C ASN A 441 39.40 30.07 22.22
N THR A 442 39.66 29.38 23.34
CA THR A 442 39.55 29.88 24.69
C THR A 442 40.91 30.42 25.07
N GLU A 443 40.98 31.68 25.57
CA GLU A 443 41.96 32.13 26.56
C GLU A 443 41.42 33.41 27.21
N GLU A 444 41.22 33.30 28.51
CA GLU A 444 41.50 34.14 29.65
C GLU A 444 41.59 35.67 29.49
N ALA A 445 40.78 36.36 30.29
CA ALA A 445 41.33 37.43 31.16
C ALA A 445 40.34 37.80 32.26
N VAL A 446 40.87 37.79 33.39
CA VAL A 446 40.50 38.03 34.79
C VAL A 446 40.20 39.51 35.07
N SER A 447 39.45 39.71 36.19
CA SER A 447 39.51 40.90 37.11
C SER A 447 38.56 42.06 36.81
N SER A 448 37.71 42.36 37.64
CA SER A 448 37.58 42.95 38.94
C SER A 448 36.55 44.07 38.99
N CYS A 449 35.76 44.04 40.08
CA CYS A 449 35.21 45.18 40.86
C CYS A 449 34.36 46.25 40.14
N ASP A 450 33.32 46.79 40.60
CA ASP A 450 32.80 47.04 41.93
C ASP A 450 31.41 47.73 41.83
N SER A 451 30.56 47.47 42.76
CA SER A 451 29.58 48.34 43.43
C SER A 451 28.85 49.48 42.70
N GLY A 452 27.54 49.54 42.94
CA GLY A 452 26.83 50.79 43.05
C GLY A 452 25.36 50.78 42.61
N SER A 453 24.49 50.36 43.44
CA SER A 453 23.46 51.13 44.17
C SER A 453 22.58 52.14 43.41
N SER A 454 21.32 51.95 43.56
CA SER A 454 20.25 52.91 43.82
C SER A 454 19.39 53.53 42.70
N LYS A 455 18.13 53.13 42.76
CA LYS A 455 16.91 53.98 42.91
C LYS A 455 16.34 54.81 41.77
N GLN A 456 15.05 54.56 41.61
CA GLN A 456 13.95 55.52 41.38
C GLN A 456 13.92 56.24 40.00
N GLN A 457 12.98 56.04 39.21
CA GLN A 457 11.53 56.38 39.25
C GLN A 457 10.77 55.52 38.25
#